data_00f885a58a6981b69e3989cc9cbb2bf3
#
_entry.id   00f885a58a6981b69e3989cc9cbb2bf3
#
_cell.length_a   1.000
_cell.length_b   1.000
_cell.length_c   1.000
_cell.angle_alpha   90.00
_cell.angle_beta   90.00
_cell.angle_gamma   90.00
#
_symmetry.space_group_name_H-M   'P 1'
#
loop_
_entity.id
_entity.type
_entity.pdbx_description
1 polymer ?
#
loop_
_entity_poly.entity_id
_entity_poly.type
_entity_poly.pdbx_seq_one_letter_code
_entity_poly.pdbx_strand_id
1 'polypeptide(L)'
;MSTKANIWSWKDSEIQGELERLGIKLETYNRKEAINAIKLAEVEGEVTDTKEHVQELKDKGIDLRKVIFHSIGEQDIPYVFVGHNGRAFYIPKEIEVEVPYYILNSCIKDAVEDRLYPATQIDGSIEWKSRKVQRYPYSYVD
;
A
#
# COMPACT_ATOMS: atom_id res chain seq x y z
N MET A 1 23.45 -1.65 9.06
CA MET A 1 22.04 -1.97 8.79
C MET A 1 21.67 -1.55 7.39
N SER A 2 21.35 -2.50 6.54
CA SER A 2 20.94 -2.16 5.19
C SER A 2 19.52 -1.59 5.23
N THR A 3 19.33 -0.46 4.59
CA THR A 3 18.01 0.10 4.41
C THR A 3 17.46 -0.40 3.08
N LYS A 4 16.20 -0.79 3.06
CA LYS A 4 15.53 -1.21 1.84
C LYS A 4 14.82 -0.05 1.15
N ALA A 5 15.16 1.20 1.56
CA ALA A 5 14.53 2.40 1.00
C ALA A 5 14.71 2.51 -0.51
N ASN A 6 15.85 2.05 -1.04
CA ASN A 6 16.17 2.11 -2.46
C ASN A 6 16.09 0.74 -3.14
N ILE A 7 15.21 -0.14 -2.67
CA ILE A 7 15.09 -1.49 -3.22
C ILE A 7 14.80 -1.50 -4.73
N TRP A 8 14.13 -0.47 -5.24
CA TRP A 8 13.86 -0.36 -6.67
C TRP A 8 15.11 -0.20 -7.52
N SER A 9 16.23 0.20 -6.90
CA SER A 9 17.54 0.31 -7.58
C SER A 9 18.39 -0.95 -7.45
N TRP A 10 17.94 -1.95 -6.70
CA TRP A 10 18.67 -3.19 -6.51
C TRP A 10 18.72 -4.00 -7.80
N LYS A 11 19.81 -4.77 -7.96
CA LYS A 11 19.93 -5.73 -9.05
C LYS A 11 19.03 -6.94 -8.77
N ASP A 12 18.63 -7.62 -9.83
CA ASP A 12 17.77 -8.80 -9.70
C ASP A 12 18.39 -9.88 -8.80
N SER A 13 19.71 -10.06 -8.88
CA SER A 13 20.42 -11.02 -8.01
C SER A 13 20.31 -10.65 -6.53
N GLU A 14 20.34 -9.37 -6.21
CA GLU A 14 20.20 -8.89 -4.85
C GLU A 14 18.77 -9.12 -4.32
N ILE A 15 17.78 -8.86 -5.18
CA ILE A 15 16.37 -9.08 -4.84
C ILE A 15 16.12 -10.57 -4.62
N GLN A 16 16.61 -11.44 -5.50
CA GLN A 16 16.47 -12.89 -5.36
C GLN A 16 17.14 -13.41 -4.09
N GLY A 17 18.33 -12.88 -3.75
CA GLY A 17 19.01 -13.23 -2.52
C GLY A 17 18.21 -12.86 -1.27
N GLU A 18 17.57 -11.70 -1.29
CA GLU A 18 16.71 -11.28 -0.17
C GLU A 18 15.46 -12.15 -0.04
N LEU A 19 14.86 -12.55 -1.18
CA LEU A 19 13.73 -13.48 -1.16
C LEU A 19 14.12 -14.81 -0.51
N GLU A 20 15.29 -15.34 -0.85
CA GLU A 20 15.79 -16.58 -0.26
C GLU A 20 16.00 -16.41 1.25
N ARG A 21 16.61 -15.29 1.65
CA ARG A 21 16.85 -15.00 3.07
C ARG A 21 15.55 -14.97 3.87
N LEU A 22 14.49 -14.43 3.28
CA LEU A 22 13.18 -14.31 3.92
C LEU A 22 12.31 -15.57 3.77
N GLY A 23 12.76 -16.56 3.00
CA GLY A 23 12.00 -17.77 2.76
C GLY A 23 10.79 -17.59 1.86
N ILE A 24 10.78 -16.54 1.05
CA ILE A 24 9.70 -16.25 0.12
C ILE A 24 9.94 -16.98 -1.20
N LYS A 25 8.96 -17.72 -1.67
CA LYS A 25 9.01 -18.44 -2.94
C LYS A 25 7.99 -17.89 -3.91
N LEU A 26 8.42 -17.58 -5.12
CA LEU A 26 7.54 -17.15 -6.20
C LEU A 26 7.59 -18.21 -7.30
N GLU A 27 6.44 -18.53 -7.88
CA GLU A 27 6.36 -19.49 -8.99
C GLU A 27 7.18 -19.02 -10.19
N THR A 28 7.04 -17.72 -10.51
CA THR A 28 7.80 -17.08 -11.57
C THR A 28 8.37 -15.79 -11.03
N TYR A 29 9.65 -15.55 -11.27
CA TYR A 29 10.27 -14.30 -10.82
C TYR A 29 9.69 -13.12 -11.59
N ASN A 30 9.17 -12.15 -10.84
CA ASN A 30 8.74 -10.86 -11.35
C ASN A 30 9.29 -9.80 -10.41
N ARG A 31 10.03 -8.84 -10.96
CA ARG A 31 10.72 -7.84 -10.15
C ARG A 31 9.76 -7.06 -9.25
N LYS A 32 8.63 -6.60 -9.79
CA LYS A 32 7.63 -5.85 -9.02
C LYS A 32 7.03 -6.68 -7.90
N GLU A 33 6.62 -7.90 -8.20
CA GLU A 33 6.06 -8.81 -7.20
C GLU A 33 7.08 -9.16 -6.12
N ALA A 34 8.33 -9.38 -6.52
CA ALA A 34 9.40 -9.68 -5.59
C ALA A 34 9.65 -8.52 -4.62
N ILE A 35 9.72 -7.30 -5.12
CA ILE A 35 9.92 -6.11 -4.30
C ILE A 35 8.73 -5.90 -3.37
N ASN A 36 7.51 -6.07 -3.85
CA ASN A 36 6.31 -5.93 -3.02
C ASN A 36 6.28 -6.99 -1.91
N ALA A 37 6.67 -8.23 -2.22
CA ALA A 37 6.73 -9.29 -1.22
C ALA A 37 7.75 -8.97 -0.12
N ILE A 38 8.90 -8.44 -0.49
CA ILE A 38 9.93 -8.02 0.47
C ILE A 38 9.41 -6.89 1.36
N LYS A 39 8.78 -5.88 0.77
CA LYS A 39 8.22 -4.75 1.54
C LYS A 39 7.13 -5.18 2.50
N LEU A 40 6.26 -6.10 2.09
CA LEU A 40 5.23 -6.64 2.98
C LEU A 40 5.86 -7.46 4.11
N ALA A 41 6.92 -8.22 3.82
CA ALA A 41 7.62 -8.98 4.85
C ALA A 41 8.23 -8.08 5.93
N GLU A 42 8.68 -6.89 5.57
CA GLU A 42 9.22 -5.92 6.53
C GLU A 42 8.19 -5.46 7.55
N VAL A 43 6.93 -5.41 7.16
CA VAL A 43 5.83 -4.94 8.03
C VAL A 43 4.88 -6.07 8.42
N GLU A 44 5.30 -7.32 8.27
CA GLU A 44 4.47 -8.49 8.58
C GLU A 44 3.94 -8.47 10.01
N GLY A 45 4.79 -8.13 10.98
CA GLY A 45 4.40 -8.01 12.37
C GLY A 45 3.33 -6.95 12.59
N GLU A 46 3.48 -5.80 11.94
CA GLU A 46 2.54 -4.69 12.03
C GLU A 46 1.22 -5.00 11.33
N VAL A 47 1.27 -5.71 10.20
CA VAL A 47 0.05 -6.16 9.50
C VAL A 47 -0.71 -7.16 10.36
N THR A 48 -0.02 -8.10 10.99
CA THR A 48 -0.64 -9.08 11.90
C THR A 48 -1.27 -8.37 13.09
N ASP A 49 -0.57 -7.42 13.70
CA ASP A 49 -1.07 -6.63 14.83
C ASP A 49 -2.32 -5.84 14.42
N THR A 50 -2.35 -5.27 13.22
CA THR A 50 -3.51 -4.57 12.70
C THR A 50 -4.70 -5.52 12.54
N LYS A 51 -4.51 -6.72 12.01
CA LYS A 51 -5.57 -7.72 11.87
C LYS A 51 -6.14 -8.12 13.22
N GLU A 52 -5.29 -8.33 14.21
CA GLU A 52 -5.73 -8.65 15.57
C GLU A 52 -6.55 -7.51 16.18
N HIS A 53 -6.09 -6.27 16.00
CA HIS A 53 -6.82 -5.10 16.48
C HIS A 53 -8.19 -4.96 15.81
N VAL A 54 -8.26 -5.17 14.49
CA VAL A 54 -9.52 -5.12 13.74
C VAL A 54 -10.47 -6.21 14.25
N GLN A 55 -9.96 -7.40 14.56
CA GLN A 55 -10.77 -8.47 15.12
C GLN A 55 -11.33 -8.10 16.50
N GLU A 56 -10.53 -7.45 17.34
CA GLU A 56 -11.01 -6.93 18.63
C GLU A 56 -12.13 -5.92 18.46
N LEU A 57 -12.00 -5.02 17.47
CA LEU A 57 -13.04 -4.03 17.18
C LEU A 57 -14.32 -4.71 16.68
N LYS A 58 -14.19 -5.74 15.87
CA LYS A 58 -15.32 -6.53 15.38
C LYS A 58 -16.06 -7.18 16.54
N ASP A 59 -15.33 -7.74 17.49
CA ASP A 59 -15.90 -8.39 18.68
C ASP A 59 -16.62 -7.38 19.58
N LYS A 60 -16.22 -6.11 19.53
CA LYS A 60 -16.88 -5.02 20.26
C LYS A 60 -18.09 -4.43 19.53
N GLY A 61 -18.42 -4.95 18.35
CA GLY A 61 -19.56 -4.48 17.56
C GLY A 61 -19.29 -3.25 16.70
N ILE A 62 -18.04 -2.91 16.47
CA ILE A 62 -17.67 -1.79 15.61
C ILE A 62 -17.99 -2.16 14.15
N ASP A 63 -18.54 -1.21 13.39
CA ASP A 63 -18.89 -1.40 11.99
C ASP A 63 -17.62 -1.55 11.14
N LEU A 64 -17.50 -2.71 10.49
CA LEU A 64 -16.41 -3.01 9.57
C LEU A 64 -16.93 -3.11 8.15
N ARG A 65 -16.09 -2.75 7.20
CA ARG A 65 -16.41 -2.86 5.78
C ARG A 65 -15.33 -3.67 5.08
N LYS A 66 -15.76 -4.51 4.14
CA LYS A 66 -14.82 -5.27 3.29
C LYS A 66 -14.45 -4.43 2.09
N VAL A 67 -13.16 -4.24 1.90
CA VAL A 67 -12.63 -3.41 0.82
C VAL A 67 -11.38 -4.03 0.24
N ILE A 68 -11.03 -3.61 -0.97
CA ILE A 68 -9.74 -3.90 -1.60
C ILE A 68 -9.10 -2.56 -1.91
N PHE A 69 -7.91 -2.32 -1.35
CA PHE A 69 -7.11 -1.15 -1.71
C PHE A 69 -6.31 -1.43 -2.96
N HIS A 70 -6.25 -0.46 -3.86
CA HIS A 70 -5.61 -0.62 -5.16
C HIS A 70 -4.25 0.07 -5.21
N SER A 71 -3.30 -0.54 -5.90
CA SER A 71 -2.01 0.07 -6.18
C SER A 71 -2.17 1.14 -7.27
N ILE A 72 -1.45 2.25 -7.14
CA ILE A 72 -1.58 3.41 -8.04
C ILE A 72 -0.30 3.73 -8.81
N GLY A 73 0.57 2.77 -9.02
CA GLY A 73 1.78 2.98 -9.78
C GLY A 73 2.73 1.80 -9.62
N GLU A 74 3.77 1.78 -10.45
CA GLU A 74 4.72 0.69 -10.45
C GLU A 74 5.57 0.62 -9.19
N GLN A 75 5.87 1.78 -8.58
CA GLN A 75 6.70 1.87 -7.39
C GLN A 75 5.89 2.21 -6.14
N ASP A 76 4.60 1.89 -6.16
CA ASP A 76 3.73 2.12 -5.02
C ASP A 76 4.06 1.16 -3.87
N ILE A 77 3.79 1.60 -2.65
CA ILE A 77 3.97 0.77 -1.46
C ILE A 77 2.83 -0.26 -1.42
N PRO A 78 3.12 -1.56 -1.14
CA PRO A 78 2.09 -2.60 -1.20
C PRO A 78 1.15 -2.65 0.00
N TYR A 79 1.14 -1.63 0.85
CA TYR A 79 0.25 -1.55 1.99
C TYR A 79 -0.18 -0.10 2.21
N VAL A 80 -1.31 0.07 2.90
CA VAL A 80 -1.80 1.37 3.36
C VAL A 80 -1.36 1.56 4.80
N PHE A 81 -0.78 2.72 5.10
CA PHE A 81 -0.43 3.09 6.47
C PHE A 81 -1.25 4.29 6.88
N VAL A 82 -2.02 4.16 7.96
CA VAL A 82 -2.75 5.28 8.56
C VAL A 82 -2.63 5.21 10.06
N GLY A 83 -2.55 6.38 10.70
CA GLY A 83 -2.57 6.50 12.14
C GLY A 83 -3.89 7.12 12.60
N HIS A 84 -4.44 6.58 13.68
CA HIS A 84 -5.68 7.10 14.26
C HIS A 84 -5.65 6.90 15.77
N ASN A 85 -5.80 8.00 16.52
CA ASN A 85 -5.77 7.98 17.99
C ASN A 85 -4.57 7.24 18.59
N GLY A 86 -3.38 7.52 18.03
CA GLY A 86 -2.15 6.93 18.50
C GLY A 86 -1.91 5.48 18.09
N ARG A 87 -2.79 4.91 17.27
CA ARG A 87 -2.64 3.54 16.79
C ARG A 87 -2.43 3.54 15.27
N ALA A 88 -1.45 2.75 14.83
CA ALA A 88 -1.14 2.61 13.41
C ALA A 88 -1.88 1.43 12.81
N PHE A 89 -2.35 1.61 11.58
CA PHE A 89 -2.99 0.55 10.80
C PHE A 89 -2.14 0.30 9.56
N TYR A 90 -1.67 -0.93 9.39
CA TYR A 90 -0.94 -1.39 8.21
C TYR A 90 -1.83 -2.38 7.47
N ILE A 91 -2.33 -2.00 6.31
CA ILE A 91 -3.34 -2.75 5.58
C ILE A 91 -2.78 -3.14 4.21
N PRO A 92 -2.66 -4.45 3.90
CA PRO A 92 -2.13 -4.86 2.59
C PRO A 92 -3.07 -4.47 1.45
N LYS A 93 -2.48 -4.12 0.30
CA LYS A 93 -3.21 -3.79 -0.92
C LYS A 93 -3.46 -5.03 -1.76
N GLU A 94 -4.39 -4.90 -2.71
CA GLU A 94 -4.72 -5.92 -3.72
C GLU A 94 -5.31 -7.23 -3.17
N ILE A 95 -5.71 -7.22 -1.90
CA ILE A 95 -6.45 -8.35 -1.30
C ILE A 95 -7.65 -7.82 -0.53
N GLU A 96 -8.64 -8.68 -0.33
CA GLU A 96 -9.82 -8.36 0.46
C GLU A 96 -9.45 -8.22 1.93
N VAL A 97 -9.82 -7.10 2.53
CA VAL A 97 -9.56 -6.82 3.95
C VAL A 97 -10.79 -6.22 4.60
N GLU A 98 -10.92 -6.41 5.91
CA GLU A 98 -11.95 -5.75 6.71
C GLU A 98 -11.32 -4.54 7.40
N VAL A 99 -11.96 -3.38 7.29
CA VAL A 99 -11.46 -2.12 7.85
C VAL A 99 -12.60 -1.42 8.58
N PRO A 100 -12.34 -0.86 9.78
CA PRO A 100 -13.37 -0.09 10.48
C PRO A 100 -13.89 1.06 9.62
N TYR A 101 -15.20 1.21 9.59
CA TYR A 101 -15.81 2.27 8.77
C TYR A 101 -15.31 3.65 9.17
N TYR A 102 -15.05 3.91 10.46
CA TYR A 102 -14.56 5.20 10.89
C TYR A 102 -13.17 5.52 10.31
N ILE A 103 -12.33 4.50 10.07
CA ILE A 103 -11.03 4.69 9.42
C ILE A 103 -11.23 5.07 7.95
N LEU A 104 -12.12 4.36 7.24
CA LEU A 104 -12.43 4.67 5.84
C LEU A 104 -12.99 6.09 5.71
N ASN A 105 -13.88 6.48 6.58
CA ASN A 105 -14.56 7.76 6.50
C ASN A 105 -13.68 8.94 6.92
N SER A 106 -12.84 8.78 7.95
CA SER A 106 -12.06 9.89 8.49
C SER A 106 -10.61 9.94 8.01
N CYS A 107 -10.00 8.81 7.68
CA CYS A 107 -8.57 8.76 7.33
C CYS A 107 -8.31 8.46 5.85
N ILE A 108 -9.20 7.71 5.19
CA ILE A 108 -8.97 7.23 3.83
C ILE A 108 -9.71 8.07 2.80
N LYS A 109 -10.99 8.31 3.02
CA LYS A 109 -11.87 8.97 2.06
C LYS A 109 -11.35 10.35 1.64
N ASP A 110 -10.88 11.13 2.60
CA ASP A 110 -10.44 12.51 2.37
C ASP A 110 -8.93 12.64 2.19
N ALA A 111 -8.21 11.52 2.18
CA ALA A 111 -6.77 11.55 1.93
C ALA A 111 -6.51 11.79 0.44
N VAL A 112 -5.92 12.93 0.14
CA VAL A 112 -5.60 13.31 -1.24
C VAL A 112 -4.14 13.72 -1.33
N GLU A 113 -3.58 13.56 -2.53
CA GLU A 113 -2.23 14.03 -2.82
C GLU A 113 -2.23 14.75 -4.17
N ASP A 114 -1.29 15.66 -4.35
CA ASP A 114 -1.11 16.34 -5.62
C ASP A 114 -0.25 15.46 -6.53
N ARG A 115 -0.73 15.24 -7.75
CA ARG A 115 0.03 14.52 -8.78
C ARG A 115 0.28 15.43 -9.96
N LEU A 116 1.52 15.43 -10.42
CA LEU A 116 1.92 16.16 -11.61
C LEU A 116 1.60 15.31 -12.85
N TYR A 117 1.10 15.98 -13.88
CA TYR A 117 0.89 15.35 -15.16
C TYR A 117 1.29 16.31 -16.29
N PRO A 118 1.82 15.80 -17.41
CA PRO A 118 2.18 16.64 -18.54
C PRO A 118 0.95 17.05 -19.33
N ALA A 119 0.89 18.32 -19.72
CA ALA A 119 -0.16 18.84 -20.61
C ALA A 119 0.53 19.48 -21.81
N THR A 120 0.18 19.03 -23.03
CA THR A 120 0.76 19.57 -24.25
C THR A 120 0.07 20.89 -24.59
N GLN A 121 0.87 21.94 -24.77
CA GLN A 121 0.38 23.25 -25.18
C GLN A 121 0.18 23.31 -26.71
N ILE A 122 -0.51 24.34 -27.18
CA ILE A 122 -0.77 24.54 -28.61
C ILE A 122 0.54 24.64 -29.40
N ASP A 123 1.58 25.24 -28.82
CA ASP A 123 2.88 25.41 -29.46
C ASP A 123 3.75 24.14 -29.42
N GLY A 124 3.25 23.03 -28.89
CA GLY A 124 3.97 21.78 -28.76
C GLY A 124 4.80 21.64 -27.49
N SER A 125 4.92 22.68 -26.69
CA SER A 125 5.63 22.61 -25.41
C SER A 125 4.82 21.83 -24.38
N ILE A 126 5.52 21.31 -23.35
CA ILE A 126 4.89 20.56 -22.27
C ILE A 126 4.85 21.45 -21.02
N GLU A 127 3.67 21.62 -20.46
CA GLU A 127 3.47 22.29 -19.19
C GLU A 127 3.10 21.24 -18.14
N TRP A 128 3.74 21.28 -16.99
CA TRP A 128 3.42 20.39 -15.87
C TRP A 128 2.30 21.02 -15.05
N LYS A 129 1.21 20.28 -14.95
CA LYS A 129 0.05 20.67 -14.13
C LYS A 129 -0.09 19.70 -12.98
N SER A 130 -0.75 20.14 -11.91
CA SER A 130 -1.05 19.28 -10.77
C SER A 130 -2.56 19.07 -10.66
N ARG A 131 -2.94 17.91 -10.15
CA ARG A 131 -4.33 17.62 -9.78
C ARG A 131 -4.35 16.84 -8.48
N LYS A 132 -5.44 16.95 -7.76
CA LYS A 132 -5.64 16.18 -6.53
C LYS A 132 -6.22 14.81 -6.88
N VAL A 133 -5.59 13.76 -6.35
CA VAL A 133 -6.06 12.39 -6.54
C VAL A 133 -6.20 11.74 -5.18
N GLN A 134 -7.07 10.75 -5.08
CA GLN A 134 -7.23 9.99 -3.85
C GLN A 134 -5.94 9.23 -3.56
N ARG A 135 -5.41 9.39 -2.36
CA ARG A 135 -4.14 8.78 -1.96
C ARG A 135 -4.24 7.26 -1.82
N TYR A 136 -5.39 6.77 -1.33
CA TYR A 136 -5.62 5.34 -1.09
C TYR A 136 -6.90 4.90 -1.79
N PRO A 137 -6.86 4.71 -3.12
CA PRO A 137 -8.05 4.26 -3.84
C PRO A 137 -8.47 2.87 -3.40
N TYR A 138 -9.75 2.65 -3.23
CA TYR A 138 -10.29 1.38 -2.79
C TYR A 138 -11.67 1.11 -3.41
N SER A 139 -12.07 -0.15 -3.38
CA SER A 139 -13.41 -0.58 -3.81
C SER A 139 -14.04 -1.42 -2.72
N TYR A 140 -15.34 -1.29 -2.54
CA TYR A 140 -16.08 -2.16 -1.65
C TYR A 140 -16.20 -3.55 -2.26
N VAL A 141 -16.19 -4.56 -1.39
CA VAL A 141 -16.39 -5.97 -1.76
C VAL A 141 -17.77 -6.39 -1.29
N ASP A 142 -18.56 -6.93 -2.21
CA ASP A 142 -19.91 -7.40 -1.90
C ASP A 142 -19.90 -8.76 -1.20
#